data_45b2a8e3108ad18b78bb7fdc8508ab33
#
_entry.id   45b2a8e3108ad18b78bb7fdc8508ab33
#
_cell.length_a   1.000
_cell.length_b   1.000
_cell.length_c   1.000
_cell.angle_alpha   90.00
_cell.angle_beta   90.00
_cell.angle_gamma   90.00
#
_symmetry.space_group_name_H-M   'P 1'
#
loop_
_entity.id
_entity.type
_entity.pdbx_description
1 polymer ?
#
loop_
_entity_poly.entity_id
_entity_poly.type
_entity_poly.pdbx_seq_one_letter_code
_entity_poly.pdbx_strand_id
1 'polypeptide(L)'
;LEKRVKPAHMGALSDNAQRSMPTYRQLPGMAWPLVLTGHAAALEVLQSQFRISERADPATIRAAQLAQIAELAAHAHGHSAFWRARLHAAGYAPSAPTERWFAALPILDRPQAKSAGTALAALPVPPEHGEIFTLKTSGSTGTPMEIAKSGLSDLFWQGIGLRDSLWHGRDLSGKLAAIRVGADAGQAPVWGPAYAAYVTGPAVTFDARATVDAQIDWLLDQRPQYLLSHASNLHALATRCLARGERLAGLIEARSFSERPPDDLAEMVRAAWGVPLVDLYSANEVGYIALQCERGSYHVQAEDVLIEIVDTDGQPCAPGESGRVVATSLHNFATPLLRYDLGDYATLGSDCPCGRTLPVLARILGRRRNMLRLPGGGSAWPGFPMNMLTRLDAIQAMRMVQHDLNDVEVEMVLARPLTAAEEEALADAVRVRLGHPFAVRLTQVAAIERGPGGKMEDFLCMMD
;
A
#
# COMPACT_ATOMS: atom_id res chain seq x y z
N LEU A 1 -12.59 53.15 33.18
CA LEU A 1 -12.18 51.84 33.77
C LEU A 1 -12.01 50.88 32.65
N GLU A 2 -10.85 50.94 31.97
CA GLU A 2 -10.40 50.02 30.93
C GLU A 2 -9.89 48.74 31.57
N LYS A 3 -10.57 47.61 31.33
CA LYS A 3 -10.01 46.28 31.58
C LYS A 3 -9.19 45.83 30.37
N ARG A 4 -7.87 45.90 30.46
CA ARG A 4 -6.92 45.27 29.53
C ARG A 4 -7.12 43.75 29.60
N VAL A 5 -7.56 43.19 28.49
CA VAL A 5 -7.52 41.75 28.24
C VAL A 5 -6.08 41.37 27.89
N LYS A 6 -5.45 40.50 28.68
CA LYS A 6 -4.13 39.93 28.38
C LYS A 6 -4.28 38.99 27.18
N PRO A 7 -3.37 38.99 26.18
CA PRO A 7 -3.36 38.01 25.13
C PRO A 7 -2.96 36.64 25.70
N ALA A 8 -3.75 35.61 25.34
CA ALA A 8 -3.44 34.23 25.64
C ALA A 8 -2.11 33.83 25.02
N HIS A 9 -1.27 33.18 25.80
CA HIS A 9 -0.02 32.58 25.33
C HIS A 9 -0.30 31.64 24.14
N MET A 10 0.12 32.09 22.94
CA MET A 10 0.41 31.18 21.83
C MET A 10 1.59 30.33 22.29
N GLY A 11 1.30 29.06 22.60
CA GLY A 11 2.33 28.05 22.81
C GLY A 11 3.24 28.02 21.60
N ALA A 12 4.54 28.22 21.85
CA ALA A 12 5.58 28.08 20.87
C ALA A 12 5.43 26.71 20.20
N LEU A 13 5.24 26.72 18.87
CA LEU A 13 5.45 25.58 18.02
C LEU A 13 6.93 25.21 18.21
N SER A 14 7.16 24.11 18.92
CA SER A 14 8.48 23.54 19.16
C SER A 14 9.20 23.31 17.84
N ASP A 15 10.43 23.76 17.81
CA ASP A 15 11.52 23.50 16.88
C ASP A 15 11.20 22.49 15.78
N ASN A 16 10.89 23.04 14.61
CA ASN A 16 11.03 22.33 13.37
C ASN A 16 12.54 22.10 13.22
N ALA A 17 13.02 20.92 13.69
CA ALA A 17 14.37 20.47 13.39
C ALA A 17 14.62 20.78 11.91
N GLN A 18 15.67 21.52 11.62
CA GLN A 18 16.08 21.89 10.26
C GLN A 18 16.19 20.60 9.45
N ARG A 19 15.12 20.28 8.73
CA ARG A 19 15.12 19.15 7.79
C ARG A 19 16.14 19.50 6.74
N SER A 20 17.25 18.79 6.72
CA SER A 20 18.28 19.00 5.71
C SER A 20 17.66 18.79 4.33
N MET A 21 17.80 19.78 3.46
CA MET A 21 17.36 19.62 2.07
C MET A 21 18.12 18.44 1.44
N PRO A 22 17.43 17.55 0.74
CA PRO A 22 18.11 16.44 0.06
C PRO A 22 19.20 16.94 -0.88
N THR A 23 20.36 16.29 -0.87
CA THR A 23 21.46 16.64 -1.74
C THR A 23 21.23 16.05 -3.13
N TYR A 24 21.19 16.91 -4.14
CA TYR A 24 21.05 16.50 -5.54
C TYR A 24 22.34 15.89 -6.11
N ARG A 25 22.18 14.96 -7.04
CA ARG A 25 23.28 14.54 -7.93
C ARG A 25 23.48 15.57 -9.02
N GLN A 26 24.60 16.27 -8.95
CA GLN A 26 24.96 17.27 -9.96
C GLN A 26 25.74 16.68 -11.12
N LEU A 27 25.69 17.33 -12.26
CA LEU A 27 26.60 17.02 -13.37
C LEU A 27 28.05 17.22 -12.93
N PRO A 28 28.98 16.33 -13.36
CA PRO A 28 30.40 16.53 -13.09
C PRO A 28 30.90 17.91 -13.53
N GLY A 29 31.62 18.58 -12.64
CA GLY A 29 32.13 19.93 -12.89
C GLY A 29 31.17 21.08 -12.59
N MET A 30 29.92 20.78 -12.19
CA MET A 30 28.91 21.79 -11.79
C MET A 30 28.83 21.86 -10.27
N ALA A 31 28.96 23.06 -9.71
CA ALA A 31 28.69 23.33 -8.29
C ALA A 31 27.45 24.22 -8.13
N TRP A 32 27.22 25.15 -9.06
CA TRP A 32 26.08 26.08 -9.07
C TRP A 32 25.95 26.71 -10.46
N PRO A 33 24.71 26.95 -10.95
CA PRO A 33 23.44 26.47 -10.44
C PRO A 33 23.27 24.93 -10.61
N LEU A 34 22.24 24.33 -9.96
CA LEU A 34 21.88 22.93 -10.16
C LEU A 34 21.43 22.71 -11.59
N VAL A 35 22.03 21.73 -12.26
CA VAL A 35 21.62 21.26 -13.58
C VAL A 35 21.37 19.77 -13.52
N LEU A 36 20.12 19.37 -13.79
CA LEU A 36 19.70 17.98 -13.91
C LEU A 36 19.43 17.66 -15.37
N THR A 37 19.70 16.44 -15.76
CA THR A 37 19.47 15.96 -17.15
C THR A 37 18.79 14.61 -17.17
N GLY A 38 18.22 14.25 -18.33
CA GLY A 38 17.61 12.95 -18.53
C GLY A 38 16.56 12.61 -17.48
N HIS A 39 16.65 11.40 -16.94
CA HIS A 39 15.70 10.87 -15.98
C HIS A 39 15.58 11.70 -14.67
N ALA A 40 16.69 12.23 -14.16
CA ALA A 40 16.69 13.08 -12.98
C ALA A 40 15.88 14.37 -13.20
N ALA A 41 16.01 15.00 -14.37
CA ALA A 41 15.23 16.19 -14.73
C ALA A 41 13.74 15.85 -14.84
N ALA A 42 13.40 14.71 -15.45
CA ALA A 42 12.00 14.26 -15.55
C ALA A 42 11.36 14.03 -14.18
N LEU A 43 12.08 13.41 -13.24
CA LEU A 43 11.61 13.23 -11.86
C LEU A 43 11.34 14.56 -11.16
N GLU A 44 12.23 15.55 -11.30
CA GLU A 44 12.02 16.88 -10.68
C GLU A 44 10.87 17.64 -11.32
N VAL A 45 10.67 17.53 -12.63
CA VAL A 45 9.49 18.09 -13.30
C VAL A 45 8.21 17.47 -12.74
N LEU A 46 8.17 16.14 -12.55
CA LEU A 46 7.05 15.47 -11.90
C LEU A 46 6.84 15.96 -10.46
N GLN A 47 7.90 16.06 -9.65
CA GLN A 47 7.78 16.56 -8.28
C GLN A 47 7.23 18.00 -8.24
N SER A 48 7.61 18.83 -9.19
CA SER A 48 7.09 20.20 -9.30
C SER A 48 5.59 20.21 -9.62
N GLN A 49 5.14 19.36 -10.53
CA GLN A 49 3.72 19.21 -10.85
C GLN A 49 2.93 18.60 -9.68
N PHE A 50 3.48 17.57 -9.03
CA PHE A 50 2.86 16.95 -7.86
C PHE A 50 2.66 17.91 -6.69
N ARG A 51 3.58 18.83 -6.44
CA ARG A 51 3.42 19.89 -5.43
C ARG A 51 2.27 20.86 -5.74
N ILE A 52 1.95 21.03 -7.02
CA ILE A 52 0.82 21.88 -7.46
C ILE A 52 -0.49 21.07 -7.36
N SER A 53 -0.53 19.87 -7.96
CA SER A 53 -1.75 19.06 -8.05
C SER A 53 -2.24 18.55 -6.70
N GLU A 54 -1.35 18.25 -5.76
CA GLU A 54 -1.75 17.78 -4.42
C GLU A 54 -2.54 18.80 -3.59
N ARG A 55 -2.62 20.07 -4.07
CA ARG A 55 -3.37 21.17 -3.46
C ARG A 55 -4.34 21.84 -4.45
N ALA A 56 -4.50 21.29 -5.63
CA ALA A 56 -5.44 21.77 -6.62
C ALA A 56 -6.88 21.46 -6.23
N ASP A 57 -7.81 22.20 -6.78
CA ASP A 57 -9.23 21.93 -6.61
C ASP A 57 -9.58 20.50 -7.11
N PRO A 58 -10.36 19.70 -6.37
CA PRO A 58 -10.72 18.33 -6.75
C PRO A 58 -11.37 18.23 -8.14
N ALA A 59 -12.16 19.24 -8.58
CA ALA A 59 -12.75 19.26 -9.90
C ALA A 59 -11.68 19.44 -10.99
N THR A 60 -10.63 20.22 -10.72
CA THR A 60 -9.47 20.37 -11.61
C THR A 60 -8.70 19.05 -11.76
N ILE A 61 -8.46 18.35 -10.65
CA ILE A 61 -7.82 17.01 -10.66
C ILE A 61 -8.69 16.04 -11.48
N ARG A 62 -10.00 16.04 -11.24
CA ARG A 62 -10.93 15.16 -11.95
C ARG A 62 -10.95 15.44 -13.46
N ALA A 63 -10.96 16.69 -13.86
CA ALA A 63 -10.92 17.09 -15.27
C ALA A 63 -9.61 16.62 -15.95
N ALA A 64 -8.46 16.76 -15.27
CA ALA A 64 -7.18 16.27 -15.76
C ALA A 64 -7.16 14.74 -15.90
N GLN A 65 -7.70 14.01 -14.93
CA GLN A 65 -7.85 12.55 -15.01
C GLN A 65 -8.70 12.12 -16.20
N LEU A 66 -9.85 12.78 -16.43
CA LEU A 66 -10.73 12.46 -17.56
C LEU A 66 -10.06 12.76 -18.91
N ALA A 67 -9.30 13.84 -19.01
CA ALA A 67 -8.51 14.14 -20.20
C ALA A 67 -7.45 13.04 -20.46
N GLN A 68 -6.72 12.61 -19.42
CA GLN A 68 -5.74 11.54 -19.55
C GLN A 68 -6.38 10.18 -19.89
N ILE A 69 -7.55 9.88 -19.33
CA ILE A 69 -8.34 8.68 -19.66
C ILE A 69 -8.77 8.70 -21.13
N ALA A 70 -9.10 9.85 -21.70
CA ALA A 70 -9.44 9.97 -23.13
C ALA A 70 -8.24 9.56 -24.01
N GLU A 71 -7.03 10.02 -23.72
CA GLU A 71 -5.80 9.65 -24.41
C GLU A 71 -5.52 8.15 -24.30
N LEU A 72 -5.60 7.62 -23.08
CA LEU A 72 -5.38 6.19 -22.84
C LEU A 72 -6.42 5.33 -23.57
N ALA A 73 -7.69 5.75 -23.56
CA ALA A 73 -8.77 5.03 -24.25
C ALA A 73 -8.62 5.09 -25.79
N ALA A 74 -8.20 6.23 -26.33
CA ALA A 74 -7.93 6.37 -27.75
C ALA A 74 -6.81 5.40 -28.18
N HIS A 75 -5.73 5.33 -27.43
CA HIS A 75 -4.66 4.37 -27.64
C HIS A 75 -5.15 2.92 -27.53
N ALA A 76 -5.83 2.57 -26.44
CA ALA A 76 -6.36 1.24 -26.19
C ALA A 76 -7.33 0.80 -27.31
N HIS A 77 -8.21 1.70 -27.75
CA HIS A 77 -9.13 1.47 -28.87
C HIS A 77 -8.39 1.19 -30.19
N GLY A 78 -7.31 1.92 -30.45
CA GLY A 78 -6.51 1.75 -31.66
C GLY A 78 -5.74 0.42 -31.70
N HIS A 79 -5.20 -0.02 -30.57
CA HIS A 79 -4.18 -1.07 -30.50
C HIS A 79 -4.63 -2.37 -29.85
N SER A 80 -5.82 -2.44 -29.20
CA SER A 80 -6.33 -3.67 -28.59
C SER A 80 -7.75 -3.97 -29.07
N ALA A 81 -7.95 -5.16 -29.64
CA ALA A 81 -9.29 -5.62 -30.04
C ALA A 81 -10.22 -5.80 -28.82
N PHE A 82 -9.67 -6.25 -27.69
CA PHE A 82 -10.40 -6.37 -26.42
C PHE A 82 -10.94 -5.03 -25.97
N TRP A 83 -10.11 -4.00 -25.91
CA TRP A 83 -10.52 -2.67 -25.47
C TRP A 83 -11.42 -1.99 -26.50
N ARG A 84 -11.16 -2.17 -27.79
CA ARG A 84 -12.04 -1.64 -28.86
C ARG A 84 -13.49 -2.11 -28.68
N ALA A 85 -13.69 -3.41 -28.45
CA ALA A 85 -15.04 -3.95 -28.26
C ALA A 85 -15.70 -3.40 -27.00
N ARG A 86 -14.98 -3.33 -25.86
CA ARG A 86 -15.55 -2.82 -24.60
C ARG A 86 -15.85 -1.33 -24.65
N LEU A 87 -14.96 -0.54 -25.22
CA LEU A 87 -15.14 0.90 -25.38
C LEU A 87 -16.30 1.22 -26.34
N HIS A 88 -16.42 0.49 -27.44
CA HIS A 88 -17.54 0.61 -28.36
C HIS A 88 -18.88 0.30 -27.65
N ALA A 89 -18.95 -0.78 -26.90
CA ALA A 89 -20.13 -1.15 -26.12
C ALA A 89 -20.51 -0.11 -25.05
N ALA A 90 -19.55 0.65 -24.52
CA ALA A 90 -19.76 1.75 -23.60
C ALA A 90 -20.14 3.08 -24.28
N GLY A 91 -20.24 3.11 -25.61
CA GLY A 91 -20.56 4.32 -26.38
C GLY A 91 -19.38 5.26 -26.59
N TYR A 92 -18.14 4.75 -26.52
CA TYR A 92 -16.95 5.52 -26.83
C TYR A 92 -16.96 5.98 -28.29
N ALA A 93 -16.74 7.26 -28.48
CA ALA A 93 -16.37 7.88 -29.74
C ALA A 93 -15.36 9.01 -29.45
N PRO A 94 -14.43 9.33 -30.35
CA PRO A 94 -13.43 10.38 -30.11
C PRO A 94 -13.99 11.75 -29.75
N SER A 95 -15.22 12.06 -30.21
CA SER A 95 -15.94 13.30 -29.93
C SER A 95 -16.90 13.21 -28.73
N ALA A 96 -17.09 12.02 -28.16
CA ALA A 96 -18.03 11.85 -27.04
C ALA A 96 -17.41 12.33 -25.73
N PRO A 97 -18.16 12.97 -24.82
CA PRO A 97 -17.68 13.36 -23.51
C PRO A 97 -17.14 12.15 -22.72
N THR A 98 -15.90 12.25 -22.28
CA THR A 98 -15.17 11.14 -21.58
C THR A 98 -15.95 10.62 -20.39
N GLU A 99 -16.49 11.51 -19.57
CA GLU A 99 -17.23 11.14 -18.37
C GLU A 99 -18.42 10.22 -18.66
N ARG A 100 -19.14 10.46 -19.77
CA ARG A 100 -20.33 9.71 -20.15
C ARG A 100 -20.01 8.26 -20.49
N TRP A 101 -19.09 8.02 -21.41
CA TRP A 101 -18.75 6.66 -21.84
C TRP A 101 -17.92 5.93 -20.78
N PHE A 102 -17.10 6.67 -20.01
CA PHE A 102 -16.30 6.08 -18.92
C PHE A 102 -17.21 5.56 -17.79
N ALA A 103 -18.24 6.32 -17.40
CA ALA A 103 -19.21 5.86 -16.42
C ALA A 103 -20.00 4.62 -16.90
N ALA A 104 -20.26 4.52 -18.21
CA ALA A 104 -20.95 3.38 -18.82
C ALA A 104 -20.03 2.17 -19.07
N LEU A 105 -18.70 2.33 -18.96
CA LEU A 105 -17.75 1.24 -19.19
C LEU A 105 -17.90 0.20 -18.07
N PRO A 106 -18.21 -1.08 -18.38
CA PRO A 106 -18.35 -2.10 -17.37
C PRO A 106 -17.05 -2.31 -16.59
N ILE A 107 -17.14 -2.58 -15.29
CA ILE A 107 -16.00 -2.92 -14.45
C ILE A 107 -15.35 -4.20 -15.03
N LEU A 108 -14.04 -4.18 -15.16
CA LEU A 108 -13.23 -5.31 -15.58
C LEU A 108 -12.82 -6.10 -14.34
N ASP A 109 -13.41 -7.26 -14.14
CA ASP A 109 -13.03 -8.13 -13.03
C ASP A 109 -11.75 -8.94 -13.34
N ARG A 110 -11.15 -9.52 -12.28
CA ARG A 110 -9.92 -10.30 -12.39
C ARG A 110 -10.06 -11.57 -13.26
N PRO A 111 -11.15 -12.36 -13.18
CA PRO A 111 -11.39 -13.48 -14.07
C PRO A 111 -11.42 -13.08 -15.54
N GLN A 112 -12.13 -12.01 -15.88
CA GLN A 112 -12.20 -11.48 -17.25
C GLN A 112 -10.81 -11.01 -17.73
N ALA A 113 -10.06 -10.28 -16.89
CA ALA A 113 -8.73 -9.85 -17.22
C ALA A 113 -7.77 -11.02 -17.45
N LYS A 114 -7.83 -12.06 -16.62
CA LYS A 114 -7.06 -13.30 -16.80
C LYS A 114 -7.43 -14.02 -18.09
N SER A 115 -8.72 -14.15 -18.38
CA SER A 115 -9.21 -14.80 -19.61
C SER A 115 -8.76 -14.03 -20.86
N ALA A 116 -8.74 -12.71 -20.80
CA ALA A 116 -8.26 -11.86 -21.90
C ALA A 116 -6.74 -12.02 -22.11
N GLY A 117 -5.96 -12.24 -21.04
CA GLY A 117 -4.53 -12.48 -21.12
C GLY A 117 -3.79 -11.40 -21.92
N THR A 118 -3.04 -11.82 -22.95
CA THR A 118 -2.29 -10.89 -23.82
C THR A 118 -3.18 -9.96 -24.65
N ALA A 119 -4.47 -10.25 -24.81
CA ALA A 119 -5.40 -9.36 -25.54
C ALA A 119 -5.66 -8.04 -24.80
N LEU A 120 -5.33 -7.94 -23.50
CA LEU A 120 -5.32 -6.67 -22.77
C LEU A 120 -4.25 -5.70 -23.25
N ALA A 121 -3.15 -6.21 -23.82
CA ALA A 121 -2.06 -5.36 -24.28
C ALA A 121 -2.52 -4.49 -25.46
N ALA A 122 -2.04 -3.25 -25.47
CA ALA A 122 -2.28 -2.26 -26.52
C ALA A 122 -0.92 -1.82 -27.09
N LEU A 123 -0.32 -2.69 -27.87
CA LEU A 123 1.01 -2.47 -28.47
C LEU A 123 0.91 -2.19 -29.99
N PRO A 124 1.87 -1.42 -30.54
CA PRO A 124 3.01 -0.78 -29.87
C PRO A 124 2.58 0.47 -29.09
N VAL A 125 3.34 0.82 -28.05
CA VAL A 125 3.22 2.14 -27.39
C VAL A 125 4.02 3.20 -28.16
N PRO A 126 3.76 4.50 -27.96
CA PRO A 126 4.63 5.56 -28.47
C PRO A 126 6.09 5.35 -28.05
N PRO A 127 7.07 5.52 -28.97
CA PRO A 127 8.50 5.29 -28.64
C PRO A 127 9.00 6.13 -27.45
N GLU A 128 8.42 7.31 -27.26
CA GLU A 128 8.75 8.23 -26.17
C GLU A 128 8.37 7.68 -24.78
N HIS A 129 7.52 6.64 -24.71
CA HIS A 129 7.19 5.95 -23.47
C HIS A 129 8.31 5.01 -22.97
N GLY A 130 9.38 4.85 -23.77
CA GLY A 130 10.54 4.05 -23.40
C GLY A 130 10.33 2.54 -23.56
N GLU A 131 11.27 1.77 -23.03
CA GLU A 131 11.30 0.30 -23.16
C GLU A 131 10.11 -0.36 -22.43
N ILE A 132 9.68 -1.51 -23.01
CA ILE A 132 8.62 -2.34 -22.41
C ILE A 132 9.25 -3.42 -21.53
N PHE A 133 8.71 -3.59 -20.34
CA PHE A 133 9.05 -4.69 -19.44
C PHE A 133 7.77 -5.33 -18.89
N THR A 134 7.87 -6.56 -18.40
CA THR A 134 6.72 -7.32 -17.91
C THR A 134 6.86 -7.58 -16.42
N LEU A 135 5.79 -7.31 -15.66
CA LEU A 135 5.65 -7.68 -14.26
C LEU A 135 4.67 -8.83 -14.12
N LYS A 136 4.99 -9.79 -13.24
CA LYS A 136 4.08 -10.85 -12.83
C LYS A 136 3.41 -10.47 -11.52
N THR A 137 2.08 -10.56 -11.48
CA THR A 137 1.35 -10.37 -10.22
C THR A 137 1.56 -11.58 -9.32
N SER A 138 1.56 -11.38 -8.01
CA SER A 138 1.77 -12.47 -7.03
C SER A 138 0.69 -13.56 -7.03
N GLY A 139 -0.37 -13.42 -7.83
CA GLY A 139 -1.39 -14.44 -8.07
C GLY A 139 -1.99 -15.06 -6.82
N SER A 140 -2.61 -14.27 -5.95
CA SER A 140 -3.27 -14.75 -4.72
C SER A 140 -4.30 -15.88 -4.92
N THR A 141 -4.65 -16.17 -6.16
CA THR A 141 -5.58 -17.24 -6.58
C THR A 141 -4.89 -18.30 -7.49
N GLY A 142 -3.56 -18.46 -7.36
CA GLY A 142 -2.79 -19.52 -8.01
C GLY A 142 -2.13 -19.17 -9.33
N THR A 143 -2.76 -18.44 -10.26
CA THR A 143 -2.15 -18.13 -11.56
C THR A 143 -1.80 -16.64 -11.63
N PRO A 144 -0.49 -16.26 -11.77
CA PRO A 144 -0.08 -14.88 -11.97
C PRO A 144 -0.65 -14.29 -13.26
N MET A 145 -0.96 -13.00 -13.26
CA MET A 145 -1.25 -12.24 -14.47
C MET A 145 0.02 -11.49 -14.86
N GLU A 146 0.32 -11.46 -16.15
CA GLU A 146 1.43 -10.67 -16.70
C GLU A 146 0.92 -9.31 -17.15
N ILE A 147 1.58 -8.27 -16.69
CA ILE A 147 1.28 -6.87 -17.02
C ILE A 147 2.51 -6.27 -17.70
N ALA A 148 2.37 -5.91 -18.96
CA ALA A 148 3.39 -5.13 -19.65
C ALA A 148 3.31 -3.67 -19.19
N LYS A 149 4.44 -3.07 -18.91
CA LYS A 149 4.63 -1.66 -18.53
C LYS A 149 5.70 -1.03 -19.41
N SER A 150 5.75 0.29 -19.43
CA SER A 150 6.75 1.05 -20.17
C SER A 150 7.63 1.88 -19.25
N GLY A 151 8.70 2.46 -19.79
CA GLY A 151 9.54 3.41 -19.06
C GLY A 151 8.75 4.61 -18.49
N LEU A 152 7.66 5.03 -19.15
CA LEU A 152 6.75 6.04 -18.62
C LEU A 152 6.08 5.57 -17.30
N SER A 153 5.58 4.33 -17.25
CA SER A 153 5.01 3.76 -16.03
C SER A 153 6.05 3.67 -14.91
N ASP A 154 7.29 3.36 -15.23
CA ASP A 154 8.39 3.31 -14.27
C ASP A 154 8.76 4.70 -13.75
N LEU A 155 8.73 5.73 -14.61
CA LEU A 155 8.95 7.12 -14.21
C LEU A 155 7.91 7.58 -13.18
N PHE A 156 6.62 7.26 -13.36
CA PHE A 156 5.58 7.56 -12.37
C PHE A 156 5.79 6.79 -11.07
N TRP A 157 6.10 5.49 -11.16
CA TRP A 157 6.45 4.69 -9.99
C TRP A 157 7.59 5.32 -9.17
N GLN A 158 8.66 5.72 -9.84
CA GLN A 158 9.80 6.37 -9.18
C GLN A 158 9.44 7.74 -8.63
N GLY A 159 8.67 8.53 -9.38
CA GLY A 159 8.19 9.85 -8.97
C GLY A 159 7.35 9.81 -7.70
N ILE A 160 6.41 8.87 -7.61
CA ILE A 160 5.55 8.71 -6.44
C ILE A 160 6.34 8.17 -5.25
N GLY A 161 7.26 7.22 -5.46
CA GLY A 161 8.16 6.75 -4.41
C GLY A 161 9.08 7.86 -3.85
N LEU A 162 9.50 8.81 -4.71
CA LEU A 162 10.22 10.01 -4.28
C LEU A 162 9.31 10.96 -3.50
N ARG A 163 8.07 11.21 -3.99
CA ARG A 163 7.05 12.01 -3.27
C ARG A 163 6.85 11.49 -1.85
N ASP A 164 6.70 10.17 -1.66
CA ASP A 164 6.57 9.56 -0.33
C ASP A 164 7.74 9.96 0.59
N SER A 165 8.96 9.92 0.07
CA SER A 165 10.13 10.33 0.83
C SER A 165 10.13 11.83 1.17
N LEU A 166 9.71 12.67 0.24
CA LEU A 166 9.62 14.12 0.42
C LEU A 166 8.50 14.53 1.38
N TRP A 167 7.34 13.86 1.35
CA TRP A 167 6.24 14.12 2.27
C TRP A 167 6.65 13.90 3.73
N HIS A 168 7.46 12.87 3.97
CA HIS A 168 7.94 12.54 5.32
C HIS A 168 9.25 13.25 5.69
N GLY A 169 9.83 14.03 4.78
CA GLY A 169 11.12 14.74 4.99
C GLY A 169 12.24 13.77 5.35
N ARG A 170 12.28 12.60 4.71
CA ARG A 170 13.33 11.60 4.99
C ARG A 170 14.69 12.11 4.62
N ASP A 171 15.67 11.87 5.48
CA ASP A 171 17.07 12.00 5.13
C ASP A 171 17.44 10.86 4.18
N LEU A 172 17.56 11.19 2.89
CA LEU A 172 17.86 10.20 1.86
C LEU A 172 19.28 9.62 2.00
N SER A 173 20.19 10.26 2.73
CA SER A 173 21.53 9.75 3.00
C SER A 173 21.57 8.65 4.08
N GLY A 174 20.46 8.47 4.81
CA GLY A 174 20.34 7.44 5.83
C GLY A 174 20.35 6.02 5.24
N LYS A 175 20.71 5.03 6.05
CA LYS A 175 20.75 3.61 5.66
C LYS A 175 19.35 2.99 5.71
N LEU A 176 18.97 2.30 4.63
CA LEU A 176 17.73 1.53 4.55
C LEU A 176 18.01 0.04 4.77
N ALA A 177 17.32 -0.59 5.70
CA ALA A 177 17.19 -2.05 5.78
C ALA A 177 15.84 -2.48 5.17
N ALA A 178 15.86 -3.42 4.23
CA ALA A 178 14.66 -3.99 3.63
C ALA A 178 14.61 -5.50 3.92
N ILE A 179 13.60 -5.94 4.69
CA ILE A 179 13.37 -7.35 4.98
C ILE A 179 12.17 -7.81 4.15
N ARG A 180 12.42 -8.68 3.16
CA ARG A 180 11.41 -9.13 2.19
C ARG A 180 11.50 -10.64 2.01
N VAL A 181 10.36 -11.25 1.68
CA VAL A 181 10.33 -12.68 1.38
C VAL A 181 11.12 -12.96 0.09
N GLY A 182 12.06 -13.92 0.19
CA GLY A 182 12.88 -14.34 -0.94
C GLY A 182 13.93 -13.31 -1.38
N ALA A 183 14.21 -12.30 -0.55
CA ALA A 183 15.33 -11.41 -0.79
C ALA A 183 16.65 -12.12 -0.42
N ASP A 184 17.59 -12.12 -1.35
CA ASP A 184 18.95 -12.51 -0.99
C ASP A 184 19.54 -11.48 -0.02
N ALA A 185 20.36 -11.96 0.92
CA ALA A 185 21.16 -11.08 1.75
C ALA A 185 22.10 -10.27 0.85
N GLY A 186 21.98 -8.96 0.88
CA GLY A 186 22.70 -8.10 -0.04
C GLY A 186 22.93 -6.71 0.50
N GLN A 187 23.80 -5.98 -0.20
CA GLN A 187 24.09 -4.59 0.06
C GLN A 187 24.17 -3.82 -1.26
N ALA A 188 23.55 -2.63 -1.30
CA ALA A 188 23.65 -1.71 -2.40
C ALA A 188 24.15 -0.34 -1.90
N PRO A 189 24.93 0.40 -2.70
CA PRO A 189 25.43 1.72 -2.29
C PRO A 189 24.34 2.80 -2.26
N VAL A 190 23.17 2.53 -2.84
CA VAL A 190 22.06 3.47 -2.99
C VAL A 190 20.73 2.75 -2.77
N TRP A 191 19.67 3.49 -2.43
CA TRP A 191 18.33 2.94 -2.27
C TRP A 191 17.22 3.84 -2.81
N GLY A 192 16.11 3.17 -3.14
CA GLY A 192 14.87 3.81 -3.55
C GLY A 192 14.95 4.51 -4.91
N PRO A 193 13.82 4.98 -5.42
CA PRO A 193 13.77 5.65 -6.73
C PRO A 193 14.45 7.02 -6.72
N ALA A 194 14.67 7.59 -5.54
CA ALA A 194 15.31 8.90 -5.39
C ALA A 194 16.76 8.96 -5.89
N TYR A 195 17.46 7.81 -5.95
CA TYR A 195 18.90 7.77 -6.30
C TYR A 195 19.21 8.37 -7.69
N ALA A 196 18.24 8.43 -8.57
CA ALA A 196 18.43 9.01 -9.90
C ALA A 196 18.68 10.53 -9.86
N ALA A 197 18.02 11.23 -8.93
CA ALA A 197 18.10 12.69 -8.79
C ALA A 197 18.88 13.14 -7.53
N TYR A 198 18.93 12.28 -6.50
CA TYR A 198 19.49 12.62 -5.19
C TYR A 198 20.65 11.69 -4.80
N VAL A 199 21.49 12.19 -3.91
CA VAL A 199 22.45 11.34 -3.20
C VAL A 199 21.68 10.56 -2.14
N THR A 200 21.71 9.24 -2.22
CA THR A 200 21.08 8.36 -1.22
C THR A 200 22.14 7.54 -0.49
N GLY A 201 21.80 7.10 0.70
CA GLY A 201 22.66 6.24 1.51
C GLY A 201 22.61 4.77 1.05
N PRO A 202 23.30 3.88 1.79
CA PRO A 202 23.33 2.45 1.45
C PRO A 202 22.00 1.76 1.78
N ALA A 203 21.71 0.68 1.05
CA ALA A 203 20.65 -0.27 1.37
C ALA A 203 21.23 -1.62 1.74
N VAL A 204 20.57 -2.31 2.66
CA VAL A 204 20.85 -3.71 3.01
C VAL A 204 19.56 -4.51 2.94
N THR A 205 19.65 -5.77 2.49
CA THR A 205 18.50 -6.67 2.35
C THR A 205 18.66 -7.94 3.16
N PHE A 206 17.55 -8.48 3.65
CA PHE A 206 17.52 -9.74 4.38
C PHE A 206 16.21 -10.51 4.07
N ASP A 207 16.26 -11.84 4.20
CA ASP A 207 15.09 -12.67 3.92
C ASP A 207 14.15 -12.75 5.13
N ALA A 208 12.89 -12.36 4.91
CA ALA A 208 11.83 -12.44 5.92
C ALA A 208 11.46 -13.89 6.34
N ARG A 209 11.97 -14.92 5.63
CA ARG A 209 11.81 -16.33 6.03
C ARG A 209 12.77 -16.76 7.13
N ALA A 210 13.81 -15.97 7.41
CA ALA A 210 14.68 -16.20 8.55
C ALA A 210 13.89 -16.05 9.87
N THR A 211 14.39 -16.67 10.94
CA THR A 211 13.76 -16.50 12.26
C THR A 211 13.74 -15.05 12.69
N VAL A 212 12.71 -14.66 13.46
CA VAL A 212 12.58 -13.29 13.97
C VAL A 212 13.81 -12.87 14.77
N ASP A 213 14.37 -13.78 15.59
CA ASP A 213 15.58 -13.50 16.34
C ASP A 213 16.79 -13.23 15.43
N ALA A 214 16.98 -14.02 14.37
CA ALA A 214 18.06 -13.78 13.40
C ALA A 214 17.90 -12.45 12.66
N GLN A 215 16.65 -12.07 12.35
CA GLN A 215 16.36 -10.76 11.75
C GLN A 215 16.69 -9.61 12.73
N ILE A 216 16.37 -9.76 14.02
CA ILE A 216 16.67 -8.74 15.05
C ILE A 216 18.17 -8.61 15.22
N ASP A 217 18.91 -9.71 15.38
CA ASP A 217 20.35 -9.70 15.54
C ASP A 217 21.04 -9.03 14.34
N TRP A 218 20.56 -9.32 13.12
CA TRP A 218 21.02 -8.66 11.91
C TRP A 218 20.70 -7.14 11.92
N LEU A 219 19.50 -6.72 12.34
CA LEU A 219 19.13 -5.30 12.44
C LEU A 219 19.98 -4.54 13.47
N LEU A 220 20.29 -5.17 14.60
CA LEU A 220 21.18 -4.61 15.62
C LEU A 220 22.60 -4.38 15.09
N ASP A 221 23.11 -5.30 14.25
CA ASP A 221 24.41 -5.14 13.57
C ASP A 221 24.35 -4.03 12.50
N GLN A 222 23.30 -4.03 11.66
CA GLN A 222 23.18 -3.10 10.54
C GLN A 222 22.88 -1.66 10.94
N ARG A 223 22.23 -1.42 12.08
CA ARG A 223 21.86 -0.08 12.62
C ARG A 223 21.23 0.84 11.58
N PRO A 224 20.14 0.43 10.92
CA PRO A 224 19.50 1.24 9.88
C PRO A 224 18.77 2.45 10.46
N GLN A 225 18.65 3.52 9.66
CA GLN A 225 17.78 4.64 9.94
C GLN A 225 16.34 4.35 9.49
N TYR A 226 16.16 3.54 8.45
CA TYR A 226 14.86 3.19 7.88
C TYR A 226 14.73 1.68 7.79
N LEU A 227 13.59 1.15 8.23
CA LEU A 227 13.26 -0.28 8.13
C LEU A 227 12.02 -0.45 7.26
N LEU A 228 12.14 -1.20 6.17
CA LEU A 228 11.04 -1.56 5.27
C LEU A 228 10.76 -3.05 5.37
N SER A 229 9.54 -3.44 5.73
CA SER A 229 9.14 -4.86 5.73
C SER A 229 7.62 -5.02 5.58
N HIS A 230 7.18 -6.27 5.44
CA HIS A 230 5.75 -6.61 5.52
C HIS A 230 5.18 -6.26 6.90
N ALA A 231 3.92 -5.84 6.93
CA ALA A 231 3.27 -5.41 8.18
C ALA A 231 3.28 -6.52 9.25
N SER A 232 3.00 -7.77 8.86
CA SER A 232 3.06 -8.93 9.76
C SER A 232 4.47 -9.17 10.33
N ASN A 233 5.51 -8.97 9.51
CA ASN A 233 6.90 -9.13 9.95
C ASN A 233 7.33 -8.01 10.89
N LEU A 234 6.93 -6.75 10.63
CA LEU A 234 7.18 -5.63 11.54
C LEU A 234 6.52 -5.86 12.89
N HIS A 235 5.29 -6.42 12.90
CA HIS A 235 4.60 -6.76 14.13
C HIS A 235 5.37 -7.82 14.94
N ALA A 236 5.81 -8.90 14.29
CA ALA A 236 6.59 -9.95 14.93
C ALA A 236 7.93 -9.42 15.48
N LEU A 237 8.63 -8.59 14.70
CA LEU A 237 9.88 -7.95 15.13
C LEU A 237 9.67 -7.04 16.35
N ALA A 238 8.64 -6.18 16.31
CA ALA A 238 8.34 -5.25 17.40
C ALA A 238 7.96 -5.99 18.69
N THR A 239 7.09 -7.01 18.58
CA THR A 239 6.71 -7.86 19.71
C THR A 239 7.92 -8.55 20.32
N ARG A 240 8.79 -9.11 19.50
CA ARG A 240 9.97 -9.83 19.97
C ARG A 240 11.03 -8.91 20.56
N CYS A 241 11.24 -7.71 20.00
CA CYS A 241 12.11 -6.69 20.57
C CYS A 241 11.65 -6.27 21.97
N LEU A 242 10.34 -6.05 22.15
CA LEU A 242 9.78 -5.75 23.47
C LEU A 242 10.03 -6.87 24.48
N ALA A 243 9.83 -8.13 24.08
CA ALA A 243 10.07 -9.29 24.94
C ALA A 243 11.58 -9.47 25.30
N ARG A 244 12.49 -9.10 24.38
CA ARG A 244 13.96 -9.14 24.61
C ARG A 244 14.48 -7.91 25.36
N GLY A 245 13.65 -6.85 25.53
CA GLY A 245 14.09 -5.56 26.06
C GLY A 245 15.07 -4.81 25.15
N GLU A 246 15.06 -5.12 23.85
CA GLU A 246 15.98 -4.55 22.86
C GLU A 246 15.34 -3.43 22.06
N ARG A 247 16.16 -2.46 21.63
CA ARG A 247 15.76 -1.36 20.77
C ARG A 247 16.69 -1.23 19.57
N LEU A 248 16.12 -0.90 18.43
CA LEU A 248 16.89 -0.60 17.23
C LEU A 248 17.43 0.84 17.30
N ALA A 249 18.64 0.97 17.85
CA ALA A 249 19.27 2.28 18.01
C ALA A 249 19.52 2.95 16.66
N GLY A 250 19.13 4.22 16.52
CA GLY A 250 19.30 4.99 15.30
C GLY A 250 18.16 4.82 14.27
N LEU A 251 17.20 3.92 14.49
CA LEU A 251 16.01 3.83 13.66
C LEU A 251 15.21 5.13 13.78
N ILE A 252 14.73 5.66 12.65
CA ILE A 252 13.97 6.90 12.53
C ILE A 252 12.52 6.59 12.12
N GLU A 253 12.33 5.59 11.25
CA GLU A 253 11.02 5.24 10.71
C GLU A 253 10.96 3.75 10.36
N ALA A 254 9.82 3.11 10.65
CA ALA A 254 9.44 1.81 10.11
C ALA A 254 8.39 2.01 9.00
N ARG A 255 8.52 1.22 7.92
CA ARG A 255 7.63 1.29 6.75
C ARG A 255 7.04 -0.07 6.45
N SER A 256 5.72 -0.12 6.29
CA SER A 256 5.02 -1.33 5.84
C SER A 256 4.59 -1.24 4.38
N PHE A 257 4.45 -2.39 3.76
CA PHE A 257 3.96 -2.51 2.39
C PHE A 257 3.29 -3.86 2.16
N SER A 258 2.47 -3.95 1.11
CA SER A 258 1.99 -5.22 0.53
C SER A 258 0.95 -5.99 1.35
N GLU A 259 0.81 -5.74 2.62
CA GLU A 259 -0.18 -6.34 3.53
C GLU A 259 -0.99 -5.23 4.20
N ARG A 260 -2.24 -5.52 4.58
CA ARG A 260 -2.98 -4.60 5.47
C ARG A 260 -2.29 -4.59 6.83
N PRO A 261 -1.89 -3.40 7.35
CA PRO A 261 -1.34 -3.32 8.70
C PRO A 261 -2.39 -3.75 9.75
N PRO A 262 -2.02 -4.57 10.74
CA PRO A 262 -2.82 -4.74 11.95
C PRO A 262 -3.14 -3.40 12.61
N ASP A 263 -4.32 -3.30 13.22
CA ASP A 263 -4.81 -2.02 13.78
C ASP A 263 -3.91 -1.46 14.89
N ASP A 264 -3.17 -2.33 15.59
CA ASP A 264 -2.24 -1.97 16.67
C ASP A 264 -0.77 -1.84 16.24
N LEU A 265 -0.43 -2.12 14.97
CA LEU A 265 0.96 -2.15 14.52
C LEU A 265 1.69 -0.81 14.76
N ALA A 266 1.03 0.32 14.53
CA ALA A 266 1.65 1.63 14.75
C ALA A 266 1.97 1.88 16.24
N GLU A 267 1.11 1.41 17.14
CA GLU A 267 1.34 1.47 18.59
C GLU A 267 2.48 0.53 19.01
N MET A 268 2.50 -0.69 18.49
CA MET A 268 3.56 -1.66 18.73
C MET A 268 4.94 -1.17 18.26
N VAL A 269 5.03 -0.62 17.07
CA VAL A 269 6.26 -0.02 16.52
C VAL A 269 6.74 1.13 17.40
N ARG A 270 5.82 1.99 17.84
CA ARG A 270 6.15 3.10 18.74
C ARG A 270 6.60 2.61 20.12
N ALA A 271 5.95 1.59 20.67
CA ALA A 271 6.33 1.01 21.96
C ALA A 271 7.72 0.36 21.89
N ALA A 272 7.98 -0.42 20.84
CA ALA A 272 9.25 -1.14 20.69
C ALA A 272 10.43 -0.22 20.39
N TRP A 273 10.27 0.71 19.45
CA TRP A 273 11.40 1.46 18.90
C TRP A 273 11.28 2.98 19.07
N GLY A 274 10.12 3.52 19.45
CA GLY A 274 9.91 4.96 19.64
C GLY A 274 9.76 5.73 18.33
N VAL A 275 9.51 5.06 17.20
CA VAL A 275 9.48 5.66 15.86
C VAL A 275 8.07 5.57 15.23
N PRO A 276 7.75 6.39 14.23
CA PRO A 276 6.51 6.26 13.48
C PRO A 276 6.53 5.02 12.56
N LEU A 277 5.33 4.50 12.31
CA LEU A 277 5.04 3.59 11.20
C LEU A 277 4.45 4.39 10.05
N VAL A 278 4.92 4.17 8.84
CA VAL A 278 4.34 4.70 7.60
C VAL A 278 3.97 3.53 6.71
N ASP A 279 2.73 3.51 6.23
CA ASP A 279 2.25 2.48 5.31
C ASP A 279 2.00 3.02 3.91
N LEU A 280 2.05 2.15 2.93
CA LEU A 280 1.73 2.46 1.54
C LEU A 280 0.83 1.40 0.93
N TYR A 281 -0.10 1.85 0.10
CA TYR A 281 -0.99 0.98 -0.64
C TYR A 281 -0.61 0.96 -2.12
N SER A 282 -0.27 -0.22 -2.63
CA SER A 282 0.12 -0.42 -4.02
C SER A 282 -0.32 -1.79 -4.54
N ALA A 283 -0.46 -1.89 -5.85
CA ALA A 283 -0.70 -3.16 -6.54
C ALA A 283 0.22 -3.25 -7.77
N ASN A 284 0.74 -4.44 -8.06
CA ASN A 284 1.61 -4.64 -9.23
C ASN A 284 0.93 -4.23 -10.54
N GLU A 285 -0.40 -4.39 -10.60
CA GLU A 285 -1.23 -4.08 -11.74
C GLU A 285 -1.17 -2.59 -12.11
N VAL A 286 -1.37 -1.73 -11.12
CA VAL A 286 -1.56 -0.27 -11.34
C VAL A 286 -0.47 0.61 -10.76
N GLY A 287 0.38 0.10 -9.88
CA GLY A 287 1.41 0.90 -9.23
C GLY A 287 1.03 1.36 -7.83
N TYR A 288 1.49 2.54 -7.42
CA TYR A 288 1.09 3.16 -6.16
C TYR A 288 -0.35 3.64 -6.25
N ILE A 289 -1.18 3.22 -5.30
CA ILE A 289 -2.59 3.61 -5.21
C ILE A 289 -2.74 4.76 -4.23
N ALA A 290 -2.23 4.60 -3.03
CA ALA A 290 -2.28 5.64 -2.01
C ALA A 290 -1.06 5.61 -1.10
N LEU A 291 -0.64 6.80 -0.65
CA LEU A 291 0.43 7.01 0.31
C LEU A 291 -0.14 7.63 1.59
N GLN A 292 0.35 7.19 2.74
CA GLN A 292 0.04 7.89 3.98
C GLN A 292 0.76 9.24 4.04
N CYS A 293 0.05 10.27 4.48
CA CYS A 293 0.68 11.53 4.84
C CYS A 293 1.16 11.52 6.30
N GLU A 294 1.80 12.59 6.74
CA GLU A 294 2.28 12.78 8.12
C GLU A 294 1.16 12.77 9.18
N ARG A 295 -0.12 12.80 8.76
CA ARG A 295 -1.30 12.65 9.63
C ARG A 295 -1.88 11.24 9.61
N GLY A 296 -1.27 10.31 8.86
CA GLY A 296 -1.70 8.91 8.77
C GLY A 296 -2.85 8.66 7.78
N SER A 297 -3.36 9.68 7.08
CA SER A 297 -4.41 9.51 6.05
C SER A 297 -3.80 9.01 4.74
N TYR A 298 -4.45 8.06 4.09
CA TYR A 298 -4.04 7.55 2.78
C TYR A 298 -4.58 8.45 1.67
N HIS A 299 -3.69 9.17 0.99
CA HIS A 299 -4.03 9.99 -0.16
C HIS A 299 -3.81 9.21 -1.45
N VAL A 300 -4.87 9.09 -2.27
CA VAL A 300 -4.81 8.48 -3.60
C VAL A 300 -3.83 9.27 -4.47
N GLN A 301 -2.97 8.58 -5.21
CA GLN A 301 -2.03 9.20 -6.13
C GLN A 301 -2.74 9.54 -7.45
N ALA A 302 -3.60 10.55 -7.36
CA ALA A 302 -4.59 10.90 -8.39
C ALA A 302 -3.99 11.31 -9.73
N GLU A 303 -2.71 11.66 -9.75
CA GLU A 303 -1.98 11.94 -10.99
C GLU A 303 -1.61 10.68 -11.78
N ASP A 304 -1.57 9.50 -11.14
CA ASP A 304 -1.19 8.23 -11.79
C ASP A 304 -2.34 7.22 -11.85
N VAL A 305 -3.27 7.30 -10.90
CA VAL A 305 -4.38 6.36 -10.81
C VAL A 305 -5.69 7.07 -10.47
N LEU A 306 -6.78 6.69 -11.15
CA LEU A 306 -8.12 7.04 -10.73
C LEU A 306 -8.70 5.87 -9.94
N ILE A 307 -9.18 6.14 -8.73
CA ILE A 307 -9.80 5.15 -7.85
C ILE A 307 -11.28 5.48 -7.68
N GLU A 308 -12.12 4.47 -7.87
CA GLU A 308 -13.53 4.47 -7.56
C GLU A 308 -13.76 3.47 -6.41
N ILE A 309 -14.46 3.90 -5.36
CA ILE A 309 -14.97 2.99 -4.33
C ILE A 309 -16.43 2.74 -4.66
N VAL A 310 -16.77 1.50 -4.97
CA VAL A 310 -18.11 1.15 -5.46
C VAL A 310 -18.73 0.05 -4.61
N ASP A 311 -20.05 0.11 -4.48
CA ASP A 311 -20.85 -0.91 -3.80
C ASP A 311 -20.97 -2.22 -4.61
N THR A 312 -21.84 -3.12 -4.18
CA THR A 312 -22.10 -4.39 -4.85
C THR A 312 -22.72 -4.22 -6.23
N ASP A 313 -23.46 -3.14 -6.45
CA ASP A 313 -24.15 -2.83 -7.70
C ASP A 313 -23.26 -1.99 -8.65
N GLY A 314 -22.05 -1.66 -8.22
CA GLY A 314 -21.09 -0.86 -8.97
C GLY A 314 -21.35 0.64 -8.92
N GLN A 315 -22.22 1.11 -7.97
CA GLN A 315 -22.46 2.52 -7.76
C GLN A 315 -21.41 3.14 -6.84
N PRO A 316 -21.05 4.42 -7.02
CA PRO A 316 -20.09 5.10 -6.16
C PRO A 316 -20.56 5.15 -4.71
N CYS A 317 -19.67 4.79 -3.78
CA CYS A 317 -19.86 4.95 -2.34
C CYS A 317 -19.69 6.40 -1.90
N ALA A 318 -20.45 6.81 -0.88
CA ALA A 318 -20.28 8.09 -0.21
C ALA A 318 -19.10 8.06 0.80
N PRO A 319 -18.57 9.22 1.23
CA PRO A 319 -17.59 9.28 2.32
C PRO A 319 -18.07 8.56 3.58
N GLY A 320 -17.23 7.71 4.16
CA GLY A 320 -17.56 6.83 5.29
C GLY A 320 -18.08 5.46 4.88
N GLU A 321 -18.48 5.26 3.64
CA GLU A 321 -18.92 3.97 3.13
C GLU A 321 -17.75 3.14 2.61
N SER A 322 -17.90 1.82 2.69
CA SER A 322 -16.91 0.83 2.25
C SER A 322 -17.39 0.11 1.00
N GLY A 323 -16.50 -0.04 0.03
CA GLY A 323 -16.80 -0.71 -1.22
C GLY A 323 -15.57 -1.34 -1.86
N ARG A 324 -15.79 -1.91 -3.04
CA ARG A 324 -14.73 -2.48 -3.88
C ARG A 324 -13.84 -1.37 -4.44
N VAL A 325 -12.54 -1.61 -4.47
CA VAL A 325 -11.57 -0.71 -5.08
C VAL A 325 -11.47 -1.00 -6.57
N VAL A 326 -11.98 -0.09 -7.38
CA VAL A 326 -11.87 -0.14 -8.84
C VAL A 326 -10.85 0.90 -9.27
N ALA A 327 -9.83 0.47 -10.03
CA ALA A 327 -8.72 1.30 -10.43
C ALA A 327 -8.64 1.50 -11.95
N THR A 328 -8.28 2.69 -12.36
CA THR A 328 -7.87 3.00 -13.74
C THR A 328 -6.45 3.54 -13.70
N SER A 329 -5.50 2.79 -14.29
CA SER A 329 -4.11 3.24 -14.45
C SER A 329 -4.04 4.29 -15.56
N LEU A 330 -3.52 5.48 -15.27
CA LEU A 330 -3.56 6.60 -16.22
C LEU A 330 -2.41 6.57 -17.24
N HIS A 331 -1.27 5.94 -16.89
CA HIS A 331 -0.03 6.04 -17.68
C HIS A 331 0.51 4.69 -18.16
N ASN A 332 -0.21 3.58 -17.93
CA ASN A 332 0.17 2.30 -18.50
C ASN A 332 -0.48 2.06 -19.88
N PHE A 333 0.15 2.56 -20.93
CA PHE A 333 -0.30 2.39 -22.30
C PHE A 333 -0.03 0.98 -22.85
N ALA A 334 0.94 0.25 -22.29
CA ALA A 334 1.28 -1.09 -22.76
C ALA A 334 0.21 -2.14 -22.38
N THR A 335 -0.31 -2.07 -21.17
CA THR A 335 -1.48 -2.85 -20.73
C THR A 335 -2.44 -1.90 -20.02
N PRO A 336 -3.29 -1.19 -20.78
CA PRO A 336 -4.31 -0.32 -20.18
C PRO A 336 -5.22 -1.10 -19.26
N LEU A 337 -5.46 -0.57 -18.04
CA LEU A 337 -6.45 -1.10 -17.11
C LEU A 337 -7.46 0.00 -16.82
N LEU A 338 -8.61 -0.06 -17.46
CA LEU A 338 -9.73 0.87 -17.29
C LEU A 338 -10.80 0.21 -16.42
N ARG A 339 -11.16 0.85 -15.30
CA ARG A 339 -12.14 0.36 -14.32
C ARG A 339 -11.90 -1.10 -13.89
N TYR A 340 -10.65 -1.40 -13.50
CA TYR A 340 -10.24 -2.75 -13.10
C TYR A 340 -10.50 -2.97 -11.59
N ASP A 341 -11.26 -4.02 -11.26
CA ASP A 341 -11.50 -4.47 -9.89
C ASP A 341 -10.22 -5.13 -9.32
N LEU A 342 -9.58 -4.47 -8.37
CA LEU A 342 -8.37 -4.98 -7.71
C LEU A 342 -8.65 -6.20 -6.81
N GLY A 343 -9.92 -6.43 -6.47
CA GLY A 343 -10.34 -7.42 -5.49
C GLY A 343 -10.09 -6.99 -4.05
N ASP A 344 -9.72 -5.73 -3.86
CA ASP A 344 -9.54 -5.10 -2.55
C ASP A 344 -10.79 -4.27 -2.19
N TYR A 345 -10.95 -4.00 -0.90
CA TYR A 345 -11.98 -3.14 -0.34
C TYR A 345 -11.35 -2.01 0.45
N ALA A 346 -11.96 -0.85 0.37
CA ALA A 346 -11.55 0.33 1.13
C ALA A 346 -12.76 1.16 1.55
N THR A 347 -12.58 1.99 2.56
CA THR A 347 -13.56 2.99 2.99
C THR A 347 -13.16 4.34 2.40
N LEU A 348 -14.07 4.98 1.67
CA LEU A 348 -13.85 6.34 1.16
C LEU A 348 -13.76 7.30 2.36
N GLY A 349 -12.72 8.14 2.37
CA GLY A 349 -12.48 9.12 3.42
C GLY A 349 -13.09 10.49 3.11
N SER A 350 -13.03 11.36 4.10
CA SER A 350 -13.25 12.80 3.97
C SER A 350 -11.92 13.54 3.87
N ASP A 351 -11.98 14.87 3.81
CA ASP A 351 -10.81 15.73 3.74
C ASP A 351 -9.82 15.49 4.88
N CYS A 352 -8.54 15.62 4.56
CA CYS A 352 -7.46 15.46 5.53
C CYS A 352 -6.93 16.83 6.02
N PRO A 353 -6.69 16.99 7.33
CA PRO A 353 -6.15 18.25 7.86
C PRO A 353 -4.70 18.56 7.46
N CYS A 354 -4.03 17.69 6.69
CA CYS A 354 -2.70 17.98 6.14
C CYS A 354 -2.71 19.06 5.04
N GLY A 355 -3.91 19.42 4.55
CA GLY A 355 -4.11 20.45 3.52
C GLY A 355 -3.91 19.97 2.08
N ARG A 356 -3.66 18.67 1.85
CA ARG A 356 -3.72 18.08 0.51
C ARG A 356 -5.17 17.80 0.12
N THR A 357 -5.50 18.03 -1.14
CA THR A 357 -6.84 17.86 -1.69
C THR A 357 -7.01 16.57 -2.49
N LEU A 358 -5.97 15.75 -2.55
CA LEU A 358 -6.03 14.42 -3.15
C LEU A 358 -7.08 13.54 -2.44
N PRO A 359 -7.85 12.70 -3.16
CA PRO A 359 -8.85 11.85 -2.55
C PRO A 359 -8.27 10.98 -1.42
N VAL A 360 -9.06 10.77 -0.37
CA VAL A 360 -8.61 10.06 0.83
C VAL A 360 -9.29 8.70 0.92
N LEU A 361 -8.52 7.66 1.24
CA LEU A 361 -9.03 6.40 1.74
C LEU A 361 -8.88 6.41 3.27
N ALA A 362 -10.01 6.33 3.98
CA ALA A 362 -10.00 6.31 5.44
C ALA A 362 -9.44 4.99 5.98
N ARG A 363 -9.73 3.88 5.32
CA ARG A 363 -9.25 2.54 5.68
C ARG A 363 -9.06 1.68 4.44
N ILE A 364 -8.02 0.86 4.46
CA ILE A 364 -7.82 -0.25 3.53
C ILE A 364 -8.23 -1.51 4.28
N LEU A 365 -9.25 -2.21 3.78
CA LEU A 365 -9.90 -3.29 4.51
C LEU A 365 -9.33 -4.67 4.15
N GLY A 366 -8.68 -4.79 3.00
CA GLY A 366 -8.14 -6.04 2.49
C GLY A 366 -9.01 -6.66 1.40
N ARG A 367 -8.86 -7.97 1.17
CA ARG A 367 -9.50 -8.67 0.05
C ARG A 367 -10.84 -9.28 0.44
N ARG A 368 -11.73 -9.51 -0.54
CA ARG A 368 -13.03 -10.16 -0.33
C ARG A 368 -12.92 -11.49 0.45
N ARG A 369 -11.91 -12.30 0.16
CA ARG A 369 -11.66 -13.57 0.88
C ARG A 369 -11.24 -13.40 2.34
N ASN A 370 -10.94 -12.19 2.76
CA ASN A 370 -10.66 -11.83 4.15
C ASN A 370 -11.91 -11.30 4.87
N MET A 371 -13.10 -11.39 4.24
CA MET A 371 -14.36 -11.03 4.88
C MET A 371 -14.96 -12.21 5.62
N LEU A 372 -15.35 -11.98 6.86
CA LEU A 372 -16.13 -12.92 7.67
C LEU A 372 -17.55 -13.04 7.12
N ARG A 373 -18.06 -14.26 6.95
CA ARG A 373 -19.45 -14.53 6.62
C ARG A 373 -20.24 -14.76 7.90
N LEU A 374 -21.41 -14.12 8.01
CA LEU A 374 -22.25 -14.23 9.20
C LEU A 374 -23.42 -15.21 8.97
N PRO A 375 -23.81 -16.04 9.98
CA PRO A 375 -24.89 -17.02 9.85
C PRO A 375 -26.25 -16.41 9.48
N GLY A 376 -26.50 -15.17 9.86
CA GLY A 376 -27.73 -14.43 9.52
C GLY A 376 -27.73 -13.82 8.11
N GLY A 377 -26.74 -14.13 7.30
CA GLY A 377 -26.47 -13.43 6.04
C GLY A 377 -25.63 -12.17 6.24
N GLY A 378 -25.03 -11.71 5.17
CA GLY A 378 -24.12 -10.57 5.22
C GLY A 378 -22.67 -10.97 5.48
N SER A 379 -21.81 -9.94 5.50
CA SER A 379 -20.37 -10.10 5.69
C SER A 379 -19.85 -8.94 6.54
N ALA A 380 -18.78 -9.18 7.28
CA ALA A 380 -18.10 -8.18 8.09
C ALA A 380 -16.58 -8.27 7.89
N TRP A 381 -15.88 -7.18 8.15
CA TRP A 381 -14.43 -7.21 8.23
C TRP A 381 -14.04 -7.73 9.60
N PRO A 382 -13.38 -8.91 9.69
CA PRO A 382 -13.01 -9.47 10.98
C PRO A 382 -11.99 -8.57 11.66
N GLY A 383 -12.23 -8.28 12.94
CA GLY A 383 -11.17 -7.78 13.80
C GLY A 383 -10.24 -8.93 14.18
N PHE A 384 -8.94 -8.68 14.26
CA PHE A 384 -7.98 -9.67 14.73
C PHE A 384 -7.62 -9.41 16.21
N PRO A 385 -7.60 -10.43 17.09
CA PRO A 385 -7.32 -10.25 18.51
C PRO A 385 -5.80 -10.12 18.77
N MET A 386 -5.14 -9.15 18.11
CA MET A 386 -3.68 -8.95 18.17
C MET A 386 -3.18 -8.76 19.61
N ASN A 387 -3.98 -8.15 20.49
CA ASN A 387 -3.64 -8.00 21.90
C ASN A 387 -3.42 -9.35 22.62
N MET A 388 -3.90 -10.46 22.07
CA MET A 388 -3.63 -11.79 22.61
C MET A 388 -2.19 -12.24 22.31
N LEU A 389 -1.60 -11.82 21.19
CA LEU A 389 -0.18 -12.10 20.89
C LEU A 389 0.78 -11.44 21.91
N THR A 390 0.37 -10.31 22.46
CA THR A 390 1.16 -9.60 23.50
C THR A 390 0.87 -10.08 24.91
N ARG A 391 -0.32 -10.64 25.16
CA ARG A 391 -0.73 -11.15 26.50
C ARG A 391 -0.32 -12.59 26.72
N LEU A 392 -0.31 -13.42 25.66
CA LEU A 392 0.07 -14.82 25.72
C LEU A 392 1.43 -15.00 25.07
N ASP A 393 2.48 -14.99 25.89
CA ASP A 393 3.88 -15.17 25.49
C ASP A 393 4.14 -16.49 24.74
N ALA A 394 3.23 -17.43 24.86
CA ALA A 394 3.24 -18.71 24.17
C ALA A 394 3.00 -18.58 22.64
N ILE A 395 2.26 -17.56 22.18
CA ILE A 395 1.85 -17.44 20.78
C ILE A 395 2.86 -16.62 20.00
N GLN A 396 3.55 -17.25 19.06
CA GLN A 396 4.52 -16.59 18.15
C GLN A 396 3.86 -16.02 16.88
N ALA A 397 2.86 -16.73 16.36
CA ALA A 397 2.06 -16.30 15.21
C ALA A 397 0.69 -16.99 15.27
N MET A 398 -0.33 -16.33 14.72
CA MET A 398 -1.64 -16.94 14.57
C MET A 398 -2.37 -16.42 13.33
N ARG A 399 -3.32 -17.23 12.83
CA ARG A 399 -4.22 -16.92 11.72
C ARG A 399 -5.59 -17.50 12.03
N MET A 400 -6.65 -16.79 11.66
CA MET A 400 -8.02 -17.29 11.73
C MET A 400 -8.48 -17.80 10.36
N VAL A 401 -9.14 -18.96 10.32
CA VAL A 401 -9.69 -19.54 9.09
C VAL A 401 -11.16 -19.89 9.34
N GLN A 402 -12.05 -19.27 8.58
CA GLN A 402 -13.47 -19.60 8.61
C GLN A 402 -13.75 -20.72 7.60
N HIS A 403 -14.17 -21.89 8.08
CA HIS A 403 -14.48 -23.04 7.24
C HIS A 403 -15.96 -23.12 6.89
N ASP A 404 -16.83 -22.69 7.79
CA ASP A 404 -18.27 -22.56 7.57
C ASP A 404 -18.87 -21.38 8.36
N LEU A 405 -20.20 -21.23 8.28
CA LEU A 405 -20.90 -20.10 8.89
C LEU A 405 -20.79 -20.03 10.42
N ASN A 406 -20.45 -21.13 11.09
CA ASN A 406 -20.46 -21.23 12.55
C ASN A 406 -19.10 -21.61 13.13
N ASP A 407 -18.13 -22.00 12.31
CA ASP A 407 -16.83 -22.54 12.74
C ASP A 407 -15.67 -21.66 12.27
N VAL A 408 -14.80 -21.30 13.20
CA VAL A 408 -13.56 -20.57 12.96
C VAL A 408 -12.41 -21.34 13.61
N GLU A 409 -11.43 -21.72 12.80
CA GLU A 409 -10.19 -22.28 13.27
C GLU A 409 -9.16 -21.20 13.52
N VAL A 410 -8.43 -21.30 14.63
CA VAL A 410 -7.28 -20.46 14.93
C VAL A 410 -6.03 -21.32 14.83
N GLU A 411 -5.30 -21.17 13.73
CA GLU A 411 -3.99 -21.78 13.56
C GLU A 411 -2.94 -20.98 14.34
N MET A 412 -2.10 -21.64 15.11
CA MET A 412 -1.13 -21.00 15.99
C MET A 412 0.24 -21.66 15.90
N VAL A 413 1.29 -20.85 15.84
CA VAL A 413 2.67 -21.25 16.12
C VAL A 413 2.94 -20.93 17.57
N LEU A 414 3.27 -21.93 18.37
CA LEU A 414 3.44 -21.82 19.80
C LEU A 414 4.90 -22.04 20.22
N ALA A 415 5.41 -21.21 21.14
CA ALA A 415 6.68 -21.43 21.83
C ALA A 415 6.59 -22.51 22.92
N ARG A 416 5.40 -22.65 23.53
CA ARG A 416 5.01 -23.67 24.51
C ARG A 416 3.54 -23.99 24.37
N PRO A 417 3.07 -25.15 24.84
CA PRO A 417 1.64 -25.43 24.92
C PRO A 417 0.89 -24.38 25.72
N LEU A 418 -0.35 -24.06 25.30
CA LEU A 418 -1.27 -23.24 26.06
C LEU A 418 -1.81 -24.03 27.25
N THR A 419 -2.11 -23.35 28.34
CA THR A 419 -2.92 -23.88 29.43
C THR A 419 -4.40 -23.81 29.06
N ALA A 420 -5.26 -24.61 29.69
CA ALA A 420 -6.70 -24.60 29.45
C ALA A 420 -7.32 -23.18 29.65
N ALA A 421 -6.84 -22.42 30.63
CA ALA A 421 -7.30 -21.06 30.86
C ALA A 421 -6.88 -20.09 29.74
N GLU A 422 -5.67 -20.27 29.16
CA GLU A 422 -5.20 -19.48 28.01
C GLU A 422 -5.98 -19.83 26.74
N GLU A 423 -6.31 -21.10 26.52
CA GLU A 423 -7.14 -21.55 25.40
C GLU A 423 -8.55 -20.95 25.48
N GLU A 424 -9.19 -21.00 26.64
CA GLU A 424 -10.50 -20.39 26.84
C GLU A 424 -10.48 -18.87 26.63
N ALA A 425 -9.49 -18.19 27.22
CA ALA A 425 -9.33 -16.74 27.06
C ALA A 425 -9.10 -16.33 25.60
N LEU A 426 -8.35 -17.12 24.83
CA LEU A 426 -8.13 -16.88 23.40
C LEU A 426 -9.43 -17.09 22.60
N ALA A 427 -10.14 -18.20 22.86
CA ALA A 427 -11.39 -18.49 22.15
C ALA A 427 -12.45 -17.40 22.42
N ASP A 428 -12.54 -16.91 23.67
CA ASP A 428 -13.45 -15.82 24.01
C ASP A 428 -13.04 -14.49 23.35
N ALA A 429 -11.75 -14.17 23.33
CA ALA A 429 -11.25 -12.99 22.63
C ALA A 429 -11.57 -13.02 21.12
N VAL A 430 -11.47 -14.19 20.49
CA VAL A 430 -11.86 -14.40 19.09
C VAL A 430 -13.37 -14.15 18.92
N ARG A 431 -14.23 -14.76 19.74
CA ARG A 431 -15.69 -14.56 19.67
C ARG A 431 -16.07 -13.08 19.83
N VAL A 432 -15.51 -12.43 20.83
CA VAL A 432 -15.75 -10.99 21.08
C VAL A 432 -15.31 -10.15 19.88
N ARG A 433 -14.17 -10.47 19.31
CA ARG A 433 -13.61 -9.68 18.20
C ARG A 433 -14.35 -9.89 16.87
N LEU A 434 -14.87 -11.08 16.64
CA LEU A 434 -15.69 -11.41 15.46
C LEU A 434 -17.16 -10.99 15.64
N GLY A 435 -17.62 -10.66 16.85
CA GLY A 435 -18.96 -10.18 17.14
C GLY A 435 -20.05 -11.25 16.99
N HIS A 436 -19.67 -12.54 17.01
CA HIS A 436 -20.59 -13.68 16.92
C HIS A 436 -20.06 -14.89 17.72
N PRO A 437 -20.93 -15.72 18.35
CA PRO A 437 -20.54 -16.86 19.16
C PRO A 437 -20.12 -18.06 18.30
N PHE A 438 -19.10 -17.91 17.48
CA PHE A 438 -18.52 -18.99 16.67
C PHE A 438 -18.03 -20.15 17.55
N ALA A 439 -18.11 -21.37 17.01
CA ALA A 439 -17.31 -22.48 17.48
C ALA A 439 -15.85 -22.19 17.12
N VAL A 440 -15.00 -22.00 18.13
CA VAL A 440 -13.57 -21.68 17.94
C VAL A 440 -12.76 -22.94 18.18
N ARG A 441 -12.05 -23.39 17.16
CA ARG A 441 -11.12 -24.52 17.21
C ARG A 441 -9.69 -23.99 17.22
N LEU A 442 -8.90 -24.40 18.20
CA LEU A 442 -7.51 -24.01 18.33
C LEU A 442 -6.61 -25.12 17.78
N THR A 443 -5.76 -24.80 16.80
CA THR A 443 -4.88 -25.79 16.14
C THR A 443 -3.44 -25.31 16.19
N GLN A 444 -2.57 -26.11 16.79
CA GLN A 444 -1.13 -25.85 16.75
C GLN A 444 -0.56 -26.30 15.40
N VAL A 445 0.19 -25.41 14.74
CA VAL A 445 0.89 -25.66 13.47
C VAL A 445 2.38 -25.37 13.62
N ALA A 446 3.20 -25.98 12.78
CA ALA A 446 4.65 -25.75 12.78
C ALA A 446 5.00 -24.36 12.22
N ALA A 447 4.21 -23.86 11.26
CA ALA A 447 4.34 -22.53 10.66
C ALA A 447 3.00 -22.12 10.06
N ILE A 448 2.73 -20.80 10.02
CA ILE A 448 1.61 -20.27 9.24
C ILE A 448 2.08 -20.14 7.79
N GLU A 449 1.38 -20.84 6.89
CA GLU A 449 1.68 -20.76 5.47
C GLU A 449 1.40 -19.35 4.94
N ARG A 450 2.39 -18.80 4.27
CA ARG A 450 2.25 -17.52 3.57
C ARG A 450 1.69 -17.78 2.17
N GLY A 451 0.78 -16.93 1.73
CA GLY A 451 0.24 -16.97 0.39
C GLY A 451 1.30 -16.71 -0.70
N PRO A 452 0.94 -16.88 -1.98
CA PRO A 452 1.82 -16.55 -3.10
C PRO A 452 2.35 -15.10 -2.99
N GLY A 453 3.66 -14.94 -3.13
CA GLY A 453 4.34 -13.64 -2.92
C GLY A 453 4.69 -13.33 -1.46
N GLY A 454 4.59 -14.31 -0.57
CA GLY A 454 5.08 -14.24 0.81
C GLY A 454 4.20 -13.44 1.77
N LYS A 455 2.99 -13.06 1.35
CA LYS A 455 2.04 -12.30 2.17
C LYS A 455 1.40 -13.20 3.22
N MET A 456 1.31 -12.69 4.44
CA MET A 456 0.50 -13.30 5.48
C MET A 456 -0.93 -12.76 5.41
N GLU A 457 -1.90 -13.63 5.62
CA GLU A 457 -3.31 -13.25 5.74
C GLU A 457 -3.79 -13.65 7.13
N ASP A 458 -4.17 -12.65 7.91
CA ASP A 458 -4.60 -12.84 9.30
C ASP A 458 -5.91 -13.61 9.40
N PHE A 459 -6.76 -13.47 8.38
CA PHE A 459 -8.06 -14.11 8.28
C PHE A 459 -8.30 -14.63 6.87
N LEU A 460 -8.79 -15.85 6.76
CA LEU A 460 -9.24 -16.46 5.51
C LEU A 460 -10.66 -16.99 5.65
N CYS A 461 -11.52 -16.70 4.69
CA CYS A 461 -12.79 -17.37 4.51
C CYS A 461 -12.65 -18.40 3.40
N MET A 462 -12.88 -19.67 3.72
CA MET A 462 -12.79 -20.81 2.80
C MET A 462 -14.12 -21.08 2.09
N MET A 463 -15.14 -20.29 2.38
CA MET A 463 -16.45 -20.37 1.71
C MET A 463 -16.46 -19.50 0.45
N ASP A 464 -17.09 -20.01 -0.61
CA ASP A 464 -17.27 -19.33 -1.91
C ASP A 464 -18.18 -18.10 -1.84
#